data_76f120ae4b62681e34213708d494ea41
#
_entry.id   76f120ae4b62681e34213708d494ea41
#
_cell.length_a   1.000
_cell.length_b   1.000
_cell.length_c   1.000
_cell.angle_alpha   90.00
_cell.angle_beta   90.00
_cell.angle_gamma   90.00
#
_symmetry.space_group_name_H-M   'P 1'
#
loop_
_entity.id
_entity.type
_entity.pdbx_description
1 polymer ?
#
loop_
_entity_poly.entity_id
_entity_poly.type
_entity_poly.pdbx_seq_one_letter_code
_entity_poly.pdbx_strand_id
1 'polypeptide(L)'
;MGSTEDLDYPQIILQYNNGFLVSKVMFTACELGVFDLLLESGDPLSLDVIAARLGTSTTGMERLLDACVGLKLLSVELTQKGALYRNTEISNIYLTKSSPKSQYHIMMYYSNTVYLCWHYLTDAVREGRNQYERAFGVSSKDPFGAMYRSEEEMLKFLAGQNSIWGICGKDVLTAFDLSSFTRIYDLGGGGGALARECVSLYPNCTVTIYDLPKVVQVAKDRFIPPEEQRIAFHEGDFFKDSIPEADLYILSKILHDWDDDKCGQLLAKVHQACRPGGGVLLVESLLKEDRSGPIETQLYSMNMLVQTEGKERTPAEYSKLLVAAGFREVQVKRTGKLYDAILGRK
;
A
#
# COMPACT_ATOMS: atom_id res chain seq x y z
N MET A 1 -28.93 -5.87 23.11
CA MET A 1 -30.15 -5.65 22.32
C MET A 1 -30.10 -4.18 21.91
N GLY A 2 -29.79 -3.89 20.63
CA GLY A 2 -29.86 -2.52 20.11
C GLY A 2 -31.29 -2.02 20.15
N SER A 3 -31.50 -0.75 20.46
CA SER A 3 -32.81 -0.13 20.46
C SER A 3 -33.43 -0.17 19.06
N THR A 4 -34.75 -0.33 18.97
CA THR A 4 -35.48 -0.29 17.69
C THR A 4 -35.31 1.05 16.95
N GLU A 5 -34.87 2.11 17.62
CA GLU A 5 -34.58 3.43 17.04
C GLU A 5 -33.43 3.40 16.00
N ASP A 6 -32.43 2.50 16.18
CA ASP A 6 -31.33 2.33 15.22
C ASP A 6 -31.77 1.64 13.91
N LEU A 7 -32.94 0.98 13.90
CA LEU A 7 -33.49 0.33 12.70
C LEU A 7 -34.33 1.27 11.85
N ASP A 8 -34.88 2.34 12.41
CA ASP A 8 -35.74 3.29 11.72
C ASP A 8 -34.98 4.33 10.89
N TYR A 9 -33.66 4.57 11.21
CA TYR A 9 -32.78 5.44 10.43
C TYR A 9 -31.41 4.78 10.18
N PRO A 10 -31.23 4.13 9.01
CA PRO A 10 -30.04 3.32 8.73
C PRO A 10 -28.82 4.17 8.38
N GLN A 11 -28.34 5.01 9.31
CA GLN A 11 -27.18 5.91 9.11
C GLN A 11 -25.95 5.17 8.60
N ILE A 12 -25.68 3.99 9.15
CA ILE A 12 -24.52 3.18 8.76
C ILE A 12 -24.63 2.71 7.29
N ILE A 13 -25.83 2.36 6.82
CA ILE A 13 -26.04 1.97 5.43
C ILE A 13 -25.85 3.17 4.48
N LEU A 14 -26.29 4.36 4.88
CA LEU A 14 -26.05 5.59 4.11
C LEU A 14 -24.56 5.93 4.06
N GLN A 15 -23.81 5.76 5.16
CA GLN A 15 -22.35 5.93 5.18
C GLN A 15 -21.67 4.96 4.22
N TYR A 16 -22.05 3.69 4.22
CA TYR A 16 -21.49 2.69 3.30
C TYR A 16 -21.85 2.99 1.85
N ASN A 17 -23.10 3.36 1.56
CA ASN A 17 -23.52 3.76 0.24
C ASN A 17 -22.75 4.98 -0.29
N ASN A 18 -22.44 5.94 0.58
CA ASN A 18 -21.72 7.16 0.22
C ASN A 18 -20.20 6.98 0.21
N GLY A 19 -19.67 5.84 0.63
CA GLY A 19 -18.24 5.62 0.77
C GLY A 19 -17.45 5.88 -0.52
N PHE A 20 -17.98 5.46 -1.67
CA PHE A 20 -17.32 5.70 -2.96
C PHE A 20 -17.33 7.19 -3.36
N LEU A 21 -18.38 7.95 -2.98
CA LEU A 21 -18.46 9.40 -3.22
C LEU A 21 -17.37 10.11 -2.43
N VAL A 22 -17.19 9.76 -1.14
CA VAL A 22 -16.14 10.29 -0.28
C VAL A 22 -14.76 10.05 -0.90
N SER A 23 -14.49 8.82 -1.33
CA SER A 23 -13.23 8.48 -1.99
C SER A 23 -13.01 9.30 -3.26
N LYS A 24 -14.04 9.45 -4.11
CA LYS A 24 -13.91 10.20 -5.36
C LYS A 24 -13.69 11.69 -5.14
N VAL A 25 -14.31 12.31 -4.14
CA VAL A 25 -14.04 13.71 -3.76
C VAL A 25 -12.56 13.87 -3.38
N MET A 26 -12.04 13.02 -2.51
CA MET A 26 -10.65 13.09 -2.08
C MET A 26 -9.67 12.85 -3.25
N PHE A 27 -9.92 11.84 -4.08
CA PHE A 27 -9.11 11.56 -5.27
C PHE A 27 -9.09 12.73 -6.24
N THR A 28 -10.26 13.33 -6.51
CA THR A 28 -10.39 14.45 -7.43
C THR A 28 -9.65 15.69 -6.91
N ALA A 29 -9.75 15.99 -5.62
CA ALA A 29 -9.01 17.11 -5.03
C ALA A 29 -7.50 16.91 -5.07
N CYS A 30 -7.01 15.68 -4.85
CA CYS A 30 -5.60 15.33 -5.03
C CYS A 30 -5.16 15.46 -6.50
N GLU A 31 -5.93 14.91 -7.43
CA GLU A 31 -5.63 14.91 -8.87
C GLU A 31 -5.55 16.33 -9.44
N LEU A 32 -6.49 17.19 -9.06
CA LEU A 32 -6.51 18.61 -9.45
C LEU A 32 -5.40 19.44 -8.77
N GLY A 33 -4.77 18.93 -7.71
CA GLY A 33 -3.70 19.63 -6.99
C GLY A 33 -4.19 20.67 -5.98
N VAL A 34 -5.41 20.55 -5.48
CA VAL A 34 -6.01 21.51 -4.52
C VAL A 34 -5.13 21.64 -3.27
N PHE A 35 -4.70 20.50 -2.69
CA PHE A 35 -3.91 20.50 -1.46
C PHE A 35 -2.51 21.06 -1.66
N ASP A 36 -1.86 20.75 -2.78
CA ASP A 36 -0.54 21.31 -3.11
C ASP A 36 -0.61 22.81 -3.31
N LEU A 37 -1.61 23.29 -4.07
CA LEU A 37 -1.82 24.74 -4.29
C LEU A 37 -1.99 25.50 -2.97
N LEU A 38 -2.82 24.99 -2.05
CA LEU A 38 -3.08 25.63 -0.76
C LEU A 38 -1.87 25.58 0.17
N LEU A 39 -1.05 24.54 0.11
CA LEU A 39 0.20 24.47 0.85
C LEU A 39 1.22 25.48 0.32
N GLU A 40 1.40 25.53 -1.00
CA GLU A 40 2.36 26.42 -1.67
C GLU A 40 2.02 27.91 -1.49
N SER A 41 0.72 28.23 -1.39
CA SER A 41 0.28 29.61 -1.22
C SER A 41 0.68 30.19 0.14
N GLY A 42 0.79 29.38 1.17
CA GLY A 42 1.04 29.79 2.55
C GLY A 42 -0.15 30.49 3.22
N ASP A 43 -0.96 31.22 2.45
CA ASP A 43 -2.14 31.93 2.88
C ASP A 43 -3.44 31.30 2.37
N PRO A 44 -4.58 31.51 3.06
CA PRO A 44 -5.87 31.04 2.57
C PRO A 44 -6.24 31.69 1.24
N LEU A 45 -6.82 30.92 0.32
CA LEU A 45 -7.22 31.37 -1.01
C LEU A 45 -8.74 31.40 -1.17
N SER A 46 -9.22 32.36 -1.96
CA SER A 46 -10.62 32.41 -2.38
C SER A 46 -10.93 31.41 -3.47
N LEU A 47 -12.22 31.05 -3.62
CA LEU A 47 -12.71 30.17 -4.69
C LEU A 47 -12.20 30.59 -6.07
N ASP A 48 -12.33 31.88 -6.40
CA ASP A 48 -11.96 32.38 -7.73
C ASP A 48 -10.47 32.21 -8.02
N VAL A 49 -9.62 32.43 -7.01
CA VAL A 49 -8.16 32.23 -7.13
C VAL A 49 -7.83 30.76 -7.33
N ILE A 50 -8.45 29.88 -6.54
CA ILE A 50 -8.23 28.42 -6.65
C ILE A 50 -8.68 27.92 -8.02
N ALA A 51 -9.91 28.26 -8.44
CA ALA A 51 -10.45 27.84 -9.73
C ALA A 51 -9.60 28.34 -10.92
N ALA A 52 -9.18 29.61 -10.87
CA ALA A 52 -8.33 30.20 -11.92
C ALA A 52 -6.95 29.52 -11.99
N ARG A 53 -6.29 29.29 -10.85
CA ARG A 53 -4.95 28.65 -10.81
C ARG A 53 -4.97 27.19 -11.26
N LEU A 54 -6.06 26.47 -10.95
CA LEU A 54 -6.20 25.05 -11.31
C LEU A 54 -6.92 24.82 -12.66
N GLY A 55 -7.33 25.91 -13.35
CA GLY A 55 -7.97 25.81 -14.66
C GLY A 55 -9.33 25.12 -14.61
N THR A 56 -10.10 25.30 -13.53
CA THR A 56 -11.39 24.66 -13.31
C THR A 56 -12.55 25.68 -13.38
N SER A 57 -13.79 25.17 -13.49
CA SER A 57 -14.97 26.02 -13.33
C SER A 57 -15.16 26.40 -11.85
N THR A 58 -15.54 27.63 -11.57
CA THR A 58 -15.87 28.09 -10.20
C THR A 58 -17.02 27.28 -9.61
N THR A 59 -18.06 26.98 -10.38
CA THR A 59 -19.21 26.17 -9.92
C THR A 59 -18.82 24.74 -9.52
N GLY A 60 -17.90 24.10 -10.25
CA GLY A 60 -17.40 22.76 -9.92
C GLY A 60 -16.47 22.80 -8.73
N MET A 61 -15.55 23.77 -8.71
CA MET A 61 -14.59 23.92 -7.62
C MET A 61 -15.27 24.26 -6.30
N GLU A 62 -16.26 25.14 -6.28
CA GLU A 62 -17.04 25.47 -5.08
C GLU A 62 -17.58 24.21 -4.40
N ARG A 63 -18.27 23.36 -5.15
CA ARG A 63 -18.83 22.10 -4.62
C ARG A 63 -17.76 21.13 -4.13
N LEU A 64 -16.63 21.05 -4.81
CA LEU A 64 -15.51 20.22 -4.40
C LEU A 64 -14.89 20.73 -3.08
N LEU A 65 -14.65 22.03 -2.96
CA LEU A 65 -14.09 22.63 -1.76
C LEU A 65 -15.05 22.46 -0.56
N ASP A 66 -16.35 22.70 -0.75
CA ASP A 66 -17.37 22.51 0.29
C ASP A 66 -17.40 21.05 0.77
N ALA A 67 -17.35 20.08 -0.16
CA ALA A 67 -17.26 18.68 0.19
C ALA A 67 -15.98 18.35 0.97
N CYS A 68 -14.82 18.91 0.57
CA CYS A 68 -13.56 18.75 1.30
C CYS A 68 -13.61 19.38 2.71
N VAL A 69 -14.31 20.51 2.89
CA VAL A 69 -14.55 21.11 4.21
C VAL A 69 -15.41 20.18 5.07
N GLY A 70 -16.50 19.65 4.50
CA GLY A 70 -17.36 18.66 5.17
C GLY A 70 -16.59 17.40 5.62
N LEU A 71 -15.65 16.95 4.81
CA LEU A 71 -14.75 15.81 5.09
C LEU A 71 -13.60 16.15 6.05
N LYS A 72 -13.48 17.38 6.53
CA LYS A 72 -12.38 17.86 7.38
C LYS A 72 -11.00 17.82 6.71
N LEU A 73 -10.97 17.81 5.39
CA LEU A 73 -9.74 17.91 4.60
C LEU A 73 -9.34 19.38 4.39
N LEU A 74 -10.29 20.27 4.32
CA LEU A 74 -10.09 21.72 4.27
C LEU A 74 -10.79 22.40 5.45
N SER A 75 -10.33 23.60 5.77
CA SER A 75 -11.04 24.56 6.61
C SER A 75 -11.42 25.78 5.79
N VAL A 76 -12.52 26.42 6.16
CA VAL A 76 -13.03 27.64 5.52
C VAL A 76 -13.20 28.75 6.56
N GLU A 77 -12.81 29.96 6.20
CA GLU A 77 -13.02 31.18 6.96
C GLU A 77 -13.90 32.13 6.15
N LEU A 78 -15.00 32.57 6.75
CA LEU A 78 -15.89 33.55 6.12
C LEU A 78 -15.42 34.93 6.43
N THR A 79 -15.11 35.72 5.41
CA THR A 79 -14.70 37.13 5.52
C THR A 79 -15.72 38.02 4.84
N GLN A 80 -15.59 39.37 5.02
CA GLN A 80 -16.42 40.35 4.31
C GLN A 80 -16.27 40.25 2.78
N LYS A 81 -15.18 39.69 2.28
CA LYS A 81 -14.88 39.52 0.85
C LYS A 81 -15.22 38.12 0.30
N GLY A 82 -15.79 37.24 1.13
CA GLY A 82 -16.14 35.87 0.77
C GLY A 82 -15.39 34.82 1.58
N ALA A 83 -15.57 33.56 1.17
CA ALA A 83 -14.94 32.39 1.78
C ALA A 83 -13.47 32.25 1.37
N LEU A 84 -12.62 31.98 2.34
CA LEU A 84 -11.20 31.66 2.16
C LEU A 84 -10.94 30.24 2.64
N TYR A 85 -10.25 29.45 1.82
CA TYR A 85 -9.97 28.03 2.08
C TYR A 85 -8.49 27.81 2.41
N ARG A 86 -8.23 26.87 3.30
CA ARG A 86 -6.88 26.39 3.62
C ARG A 86 -6.89 24.88 3.90
N ASN A 87 -5.75 24.22 3.78
CA ASN A 87 -5.59 22.85 4.21
C ASN A 87 -5.78 22.69 5.72
N THR A 88 -6.30 21.53 6.13
CA THR A 88 -6.13 21.05 7.50
C THR A 88 -4.73 20.42 7.66
N GLU A 89 -4.31 20.19 8.90
CA GLU A 89 -3.04 19.53 9.19
C GLU A 89 -2.95 18.13 8.56
N ILE A 90 -4.05 17.36 8.61
CA ILE A 90 -4.14 16.03 7.98
C ILE A 90 -3.84 16.12 6.49
N SER A 91 -4.42 17.09 5.79
CA SER A 91 -4.21 17.25 4.35
C SER A 91 -2.78 17.68 4.03
N ASN A 92 -2.18 18.58 4.83
CA ASN A 92 -0.78 18.94 4.66
C ASN A 92 0.17 17.75 4.82
N ILE A 93 -0.10 16.87 5.80
CA ILE A 93 0.76 15.71 6.09
C ILE A 93 0.57 14.59 5.07
N TYR A 94 -0.67 14.28 4.67
CA TYR A 94 -0.96 13.05 3.94
C TYR A 94 -1.39 13.24 2.48
N LEU A 95 -1.88 14.43 2.07
CA LEU A 95 -2.46 14.63 0.75
C LEU A 95 -1.64 15.56 -0.15
N THR A 96 -0.61 16.21 0.36
CA THR A 96 0.32 17.01 -0.44
C THR A 96 1.49 16.15 -0.93
N LYS A 97 1.97 16.40 -2.15
CA LYS A 97 3.05 15.63 -2.79
C LYS A 97 4.39 15.76 -2.08
N SER A 98 4.69 16.94 -1.54
CA SER A 98 5.99 17.25 -0.94
C SER A 98 6.19 16.69 0.48
N SER A 99 5.13 16.21 1.13
CA SER A 99 5.22 15.67 2.49
C SER A 99 5.97 14.34 2.53
N PRO A 100 6.87 14.11 3.50
CA PRO A 100 7.52 12.82 3.69
C PRO A 100 6.55 11.66 3.99
N LYS A 101 5.34 11.98 4.48
CA LYS A 101 4.26 11.01 4.77
C LYS A 101 3.14 11.05 3.73
N SER A 102 3.40 11.66 2.58
CA SER A 102 2.41 11.80 1.50
C SER A 102 1.81 10.47 1.11
N GLN A 103 0.49 10.43 1.00
CA GLN A 103 -0.27 9.32 0.44
C GLN A 103 -0.80 9.63 -0.97
N TYR A 104 -0.37 10.74 -1.57
CA TYR A 104 -0.81 11.15 -2.90
C TYR A 104 -0.68 10.03 -3.95
N HIS A 105 0.47 9.37 -4.01
CA HIS A 105 0.72 8.35 -5.03
C HIS A 105 -0.19 7.13 -4.88
N ILE A 106 -0.41 6.66 -3.64
CA ILE A 106 -1.33 5.55 -3.41
C ILE A 106 -2.79 5.95 -3.69
N MET A 107 -3.19 7.19 -3.39
CA MET A 107 -4.51 7.70 -3.75
C MET A 107 -4.72 7.72 -5.26
N MET A 108 -3.71 8.13 -6.04
CA MET A 108 -3.79 8.12 -7.50
C MET A 108 -3.81 6.71 -8.08
N TYR A 109 -3.05 5.77 -7.50
CA TYR A 109 -3.14 4.37 -7.88
C TYR A 109 -4.53 3.79 -7.61
N TYR A 110 -5.10 4.07 -6.43
CA TYR A 110 -6.47 3.68 -6.12
C TYR A 110 -7.48 4.29 -7.07
N SER A 111 -7.39 5.59 -7.35
CA SER A 111 -8.30 6.28 -8.27
C SER A 111 -8.26 5.72 -9.70
N ASN A 112 -7.06 5.48 -10.22
CA ASN A 112 -6.87 5.19 -11.65
C ASN A 112 -6.82 3.69 -11.98
N THR A 113 -6.53 2.84 -11.01
CA THR A 113 -6.41 1.40 -11.24
C THR A 113 -7.37 0.59 -10.36
N VAL A 114 -7.24 0.70 -9.04
CA VAL A 114 -8.02 -0.13 -8.12
C VAL A 114 -9.51 0.11 -8.29
N TYR A 115 -9.94 1.37 -8.32
CA TYR A 115 -11.35 1.77 -8.47
C TYR A 115 -11.98 1.16 -9.74
N LEU A 116 -11.26 1.11 -10.84
CA LEU A 116 -11.73 0.53 -12.09
C LEU A 116 -11.83 -1.00 -12.02
N CYS A 117 -10.90 -1.68 -11.36
CA CYS A 117 -11.03 -3.11 -11.10
C CYS A 117 -12.22 -3.42 -10.18
N TRP A 118 -12.44 -2.60 -9.15
CA TRP A 118 -13.55 -2.75 -8.21
C TRP A 118 -14.93 -2.51 -8.84
N HIS A 119 -15.00 -1.78 -9.94
CA HIS A 119 -16.24 -1.68 -10.72
C HIS A 119 -16.79 -3.06 -11.13
N TYR A 120 -15.88 -4.03 -11.32
CA TYR A 120 -16.19 -5.41 -11.68
C TYR A 120 -16.14 -6.39 -10.50
N LEU A 121 -16.30 -5.90 -9.26
CA LEU A 121 -16.24 -6.75 -8.06
C LEU A 121 -17.26 -7.89 -8.08
N THR A 122 -18.47 -7.64 -8.58
CA THR A 122 -19.49 -8.68 -8.71
C THR A 122 -19.04 -9.83 -9.61
N ASP A 123 -18.35 -9.50 -10.70
CA ASP A 123 -17.79 -10.50 -11.62
C ASP A 123 -16.60 -11.22 -10.98
N ALA A 124 -15.73 -10.52 -10.26
CA ALA A 124 -14.64 -11.13 -9.51
C ALA A 124 -15.15 -12.18 -8.52
N VAL A 125 -16.22 -11.87 -7.76
CA VAL A 125 -16.82 -12.82 -6.81
C VAL A 125 -17.43 -14.03 -7.51
N ARG A 126 -18.06 -13.84 -8.68
CA ARG A 126 -18.65 -14.96 -9.45
C ARG A 126 -17.58 -15.87 -10.08
N GLU A 127 -16.49 -15.28 -10.53
CA GLU A 127 -15.46 -15.96 -11.33
C GLU A 127 -14.27 -16.43 -10.51
N GLY A 128 -14.05 -15.89 -9.31
CA GLY A 128 -12.91 -16.19 -8.45
C GLY A 128 -11.58 -15.74 -9.05
N ARG A 129 -11.55 -14.64 -9.83
CA ARG A 129 -10.35 -14.15 -10.51
C ARG A 129 -10.27 -12.64 -10.59
N ASN A 130 -9.06 -12.12 -10.83
CA ASN A 130 -8.83 -10.69 -11.01
C ASN A 130 -9.54 -10.12 -12.26
N GLN A 131 -9.70 -8.81 -12.29
CA GLN A 131 -10.56 -8.11 -13.27
C GLN A 131 -9.80 -7.15 -14.19
N TYR A 132 -8.49 -7.30 -14.33
CA TYR A 132 -7.69 -6.47 -15.24
C TYR A 132 -8.13 -6.56 -16.69
N GLU A 133 -8.57 -7.73 -17.14
CA GLU A 133 -9.05 -7.93 -18.51
C GLU A 133 -10.28 -7.07 -18.82
N ARG A 134 -11.25 -7.02 -17.88
CA ARG A 134 -12.45 -6.16 -18.04
C ARG A 134 -12.14 -4.70 -17.87
N ALA A 135 -11.29 -4.34 -16.91
CA ALA A 135 -10.98 -2.95 -16.59
C ALA A 135 -10.09 -2.29 -17.64
N PHE A 136 -9.14 -3.03 -18.22
CA PHE A 136 -8.07 -2.46 -19.06
C PHE A 136 -7.80 -3.21 -20.37
N GLY A 137 -8.49 -4.29 -20.65
CA GLY A 137 -8.28 -5.09 -21.87
C GLY A 137 -6.94 -5.87 -21.90
N VAL A 138 -6.30 -6.07 -20.74
CA VAL A 138 -5.03 -6.78 -20.61
C VAL A 138 -5.23 -8.17 -20.02
N SER A 139 -4.36 -9.14 -20.36
CA SER A 139 -4.49 -10.51 -19.85
C SER A 139 -4.49 -10.56 -18.32
N SER A 140 -5.43 -11.30 -17.75
CA SER A 140 -5.51 -11.53 -16.30
C SER A 140 -4.67 -12.71 -15.80
N LYS A 141 -3.95 -13.42 -16.71
CA LYS A 141 -3.13 -14.60 -16.38
C LYS A 141 -1.83 -14.26 -15.66
N ASP A 142 -1.33 -13.05 -15.85
CA ASP A 142 -0.17 -12.50 -15.17
C ASP A 142 -0.58 -11.20 -14.48
N PRO A 143 -0.92 -11.24 -13.18
CA PRO A 143 -1.36 -10.04 -12.45
C PRO A 143 -0.32 -8.92 -12.45
N PHE A 144 0.95 -9.26 -12.31
CA PHE A 144 2.02 -8.25 -12.30
C PHE A 144 2.30 -7.70 -13.70
N GLY A 145 2.22 -8.51 -14.76
CA GLY A 145 2.25 -8.01 -16.12
C GLY A 145 1.09 -7.04 -16.40
N ALA A 146 -0.09 -7.29 -15.82
CA ALA A 146 -1.23 -6.39 -15.93
C ALA A 146 -1.05 -5.10 -15.09
N MET A 147 -0.50 -5.18 -13.88
CA MET A 147 -0.16 -4.01 -13.06
C MET A 147 0.90 -3.14 -13.73
N TYR A 148 1.90 -3.76 -14.35
CA TYR A 148 3.03 -3.10 -15.01
C TYR A 148 2.83 -2.94 -16.53
N ARG A 149 1.56 -2.78 -16.97
CA ARG A 149 1.15 -2.70 -18.39
C ARG A 149 1.79 -1.55 -19.16
N SER A 150 2.31 -0.55 -18.46
CA SER A 150 3.16 0.51 -18.98
C SER A 150 4.16 0.96 -17.93
N GLU A 151 5.23 1.66 -18.35
CA GLU A 151 6.20 2.24 -17.41
C GLU A 151 5.54 3.23 -16.45
N GLU A 152 4.61 4.04 -16.95
CA GLU A 152 3.85 4.99 -16.14
C GLU A 152 3.04 4.30 -15.03
N GLU A 153 2.34 3.23 -15.37
CA GLU A 153 1.52 2.48 -14.40
C GLU A 153 2.39 1.74 -13.37
N MET A 154 3.52 1.19 -13.81
CA MET A 154 4.50 0.60 -12.90
C MET A 154 5.06 1.64 -11.94
N LEU A 155 5.43 2.83 -12.42
CA LEU A 155 5.92 3.92 -11.59
C LEU A 155 4.88 4.39 -10.57
N LYS A 156 3.61 4.53 -10.97
CA LYS A 156 2.49 4.87 -10.07
C LYS A 156 2.32 3.82 -8.97
N PHE A 157 2.36 2.54 -9.34
CA PHE A 157 2.26 1.44 -8.38
C PHE A 157 3.42 1.48 -7.38
N LEU A 158 4.66 1.53 -7.85
CA LEU A 158 5.86 1.53 -6.99
C LEU A 158 5.91 2.77 -6.08
N ALA A 159 5.58 3.95 -6.60
CA ALA A 159 5.49 5.17 -5.79
C ALA A 159 4.38 5.07 -4.74
N GLY A 160 3.24 4.48 -5.09
CA GLY A 160 2.14 4.20 -4.17
C GLY A 160 2.57 3.24 -3.04
N GLN A 161 3.25 2.14 -3.38
CA GLN A 161 3.77 1.20 -2.38
C GLN A 161 4.79 1.87 -1.46
N ASN A 162 5.72 2.66 -2.00
CA ASN A 162 6.70 3.39 -1.20
C ASN A 162 6.04 4.34 -0.20
N SER A 163 4.94 5.00 -0.56
CA SER A 163 4.25 5.94 0.34
C SER A 163 3.64 5.25 1.57
N ILE A 164 3.26 3.97 1.46
CA ILE A 164 2.75 3.19 2.59
C ILE A 164 3.85 3.00 3.64
N TRP A 165 5.07 2.70 3.22
CA TRP A 165 6.19 2.46 4.13
C TRP A 165 6.65 3.71 4.86
N GLY A 166 6.40 4.89 4.34
CA GLY A 166 6.58 6.16 5.06
C GLY A 166 5.70 6.31 6.31
N ILE A 167 4.60 5.52 6.40
CA ILE A 167 3.71 5.52 7.57
C ILE A 167 4.02 4.38 8.53
N CYS A 168 4.22 3.16 8.04
CA CYS A 168 4.26 1.95 8.88
C CYS A 168 5.57 1.14 8.76
N GLY A 169 6.53 1.53 7.92
CA GLY A 169 7.78 0.78 7.73
C GLY A 169 8.57 0.60 9.02
N LYS A 170 8.71 1.65 9.81
CA LYS A 170 9.39 1.57 11.11
C LYS A 170 8.70 0.60 12.06
N ASP A 171 7.37 0.64 12.17
CA ASP A 171 6.63 -0.19 13.12
C ASP A 171 6.82 -1.70 12.82
N VAL A 172 6.79 -2.09 11.55
CA VAL A 172 6.96 -3.50 11.17
C VAL A 172 8.41 -3.97 11.30
N LEU A 173 9.39 -3.12 10.99
CA LEU A 173 10.82 -3.47 11.10
C LEU A 173 11.31 -3.51 12.54
N THR A 174 10.69 -2.76 13.46
CA THR A 174 11.03 -2.78 14.89
C THR A 174 10.14 -3.71 15.72
N ALA A 175 9.20 -4.42 15.07
CA ALA A 175 8.38 -5.41 15.75
C ALA A 175 9.23 -6.53 16.38
N PHE A 176 10.34 -6.89 15.73
CA PHE A 176 11.34 -7.81 16.24
C PHE A 176 12.71 -7.14 16.25
N ASP A 177 13.62 -7.61 17.10
CA ASP A 177 15.02 -7.21 17.03
C ASP A 177 15.70 -7.89 15.84
N LEU A 178 16.01 -7.11 14.81
CA LEU A 178 16.70 -7.58 13.60
C LEU A 178 18.20 -7.26 13.59
N SER A 179 18.74 -6.72 14.68
CA SER A 179 20.12 -6.23 14.76
C SER A 179 21.21 -7.30 14.52
N SER A 180 20.88 -8.57 14.74
CA SER A 180 21.79 -9.70 14.50
C SER A 180 21.91 -10.09 13.02
N PHE A 181 21.03 -9.60 12.14
CA PHE A 181 21.06 -9.91 10.72
C PHE A 181 21.86 -8.85 9.96
N THR A 182 22.90 -9.26 9.27
CA THR A 182 23.77 -8.35 8.53
C THR A 182 23.54 -8.37 7.04
N ARG A 183 23.12 -9.50 6.48
CA ARG A 183 22.80 -9.68 5.08
C ARG A 183 21.32 -9.96 4.90
N ILE A 184 20.60 -8.97 4.41
CA ILE A 184 19.14 -9.02 4.27
C ILE A 184 18.77 -8.96 2.78
N TYR A 185 17.81 -9.79 2.37
CA TYR A 185 17.17 -9.71 1.06
C TYR A 185 15.71 -9.28 1.21
N ASP A 186 15.33 -8.23 0.51
CA ASP A 186 13.94 -7.75 0.39
C ASP A 186 13.39 -8.32 -0.92
N LEU A 187 12.65 -9.44 -0.82
CA LEU A 187 12.12 -10.16 -1.97
C LEU A 187 10.82 -9.51 -2.44
N GLY A 188 10.81 -9.02 -3.69
CA GLY A 188 9.75 -8.17 -4.19
C GLY A 188 9.80 -6.77 -3.58
N GLY A 189 11.02 -6.26 -3.31
CA GLY A 189 11.25 -5.02 -2.56
C GLY A 189 10.79 -3.74 -3.29
N GLY A 190 10.33 -3.86 -4.54
CA GLY A 190 9.72 -2.77 -5.30
C GLY A 190 10.61 -1.53 -5.40
N GLY A 191 10.08 -0.37 -5.02
CA GLY A 191 10.82 0.89 -5.02
C GLY A 191 11.81 1.07 -3.87
N GLY A 192 11.91 0.10 -2.94
CA GLY A 192 12.93 0.04 -1.89
C GLY A 192 12.72 0.95 -0.68
N ALA A 193 11.52 1.49 -0.47
CA ALA A 193 11.27 2.35 0.70
C ALA A 193 11.46 1.59 2.02
N LEU A 194 11.05 0.31 2.09
CA LEU A 194 11.26 -0.52 3.27
C LEU A 194 12.75 -0.86 3.46
N ALA A 195 13.48 -1.12 2.38
CA ALA A 195 14.92 -1.33 2.43
C ALA A 195 15.67 -0.10 2.97
N ARG A 196 15.28 1.12 2.55
CA ARG A 196 15.84 2.38 3.09
C ARG A 196 15.57 2.54 4.59
N GLU A 197 14.35 2.26 5.03
CA GLU A 197 14.00 2.30 6.45
C GLU A 197 14.81 1.27 7.24
N CYS A 198 15.00 0.06 6.68
CA CYS A 198 15.77 -1.01 7.31
C CYS A 198 17.23 -0.60 7.54
N VAL A 199 17.93 -0.07 6.52
CA VAL A 199 19.34 0.36 6.69
C VAL A 199 19.47 1.58 7.61
N SER A 200 18.44 2.41 7.71
CA SER A 200 18.39 3.53 8.65
C SER A 200 18.29 3.06 10.11
N LEU A 201 17.47 2.03 10.36
CA LEU A 201 17.25 1.48 11.70
C LEU A 201 18.39 0.58 12.16
N TYR A 202 19.02 -0.15 11.23
CA TYR A 202 20.05 -1.16 11.51
C TYR A 202 21.35 -0.81 10.76
N PRO A 203 22.24 0.01 11.33
CA PRO A 203 23.41 0.54 10.62
C PRO A 203 24.42 -0.52 10.18
N ASN A 204 24.40 -1.70 10.78
CA ASN A 204 25.33 -2.80 10.48
C ASN A 204 24.81 -3.76 9.38
N CYS A 205 23.60 -3.54 8.86
CA CYS A 205 23.06 -4.40 7.81
C CYS A 205 23.28 -3.81 6.41
N THR A 206 23.29 -4.71 5.44
CA THR A 206 23.10 -4.42 4.02
C THR A 206 21.81 -5.06 3.55
N VAL A 207 21.04 -4.36 2.71
CA VAL A 207 19.80 -4.87 2.14
C VAL A 207 19.95 -4.99 0.64
N THR A 208 19.64 -6.15 0.08
CA THR A 208 19.54 -6.35 -1.36
C THR A 208 18.07 -6.37 -1.78
N ILE A 209 17.66 -5.43 -2.60
CA ILE A 209 16.34 -5.42 -3.24
C ILE A 209 16.39 -6.47 -4.37
N TYR A 210 15.60 -7.53 -4.21
CA TYR A 210 15.44 -8.56 -5.24
C TYR A 210 14.08 -8.40 -5.89
N ASP A 211 14.04 -8.08 -7.18
CA ASP A 211 12.81 -7.87 -7.92
C ASP A 211 13.01 -8.12 -9.42
N LEU A 212 11.92 -8.07 -10.18
CA LEU A 212 11.97 -8.20 -11.64
C LEU A 212 12.88 -7.13 -12.26
N PRO A 213 13.60 -7.43 -13.37
CA PRO A 213 14.59 -6.52 -13.95
C PRO A 213 14.07 -5.10 -14.20
N LYS A 214 12.84 -4.95 -14.71
CA LYS A 214 12.22 -3.65 -14.94
C LYS A 214 11.97 -2.87 -13.65
N VAL A 215 11.57 -3.57 -12.57
CA VAL A 215 11.32 -2.96 -11.26
C VAL A 215 12.63 -2.49 -10.64
N VAL A 216 13.66 -3.33 -10.68
CA VAL A 216 15.01 -2.98 -10.20
C VAL A 216 15.56 -1.75 -10.93
N GLN A 217 15.37 -1.65 -12.25
CA GLN A 217 15.81 -0.49 -13.01
C GLN A 217 15.12 0.80 -12.53
N VAL A 218 13.79 0.75 -12.34
CA VAL A 218 13.02 1.90 -11.83
C VAL A 218 13.43 2.25 -10.40
N ALA A 219 13.68 1.25 -9.54
CA ALA A 219 14.15 1.49 -8.17
C ALA A 219 15.48 2.25 -8.14
N LYS A 220 16.43 1.84 -8.97
CA LYS A 220 17.75 2.50 -9.13
C LYS A 220 17.60 3.93 -9.64
N ASP A 221 16.76 4.14 -10.66
CA ASP A 221 16.71 5.42 -11.37
C ASP A 221 15.86 6.47 -10.64
N ARG A 222 14.90 6.05 -9.81
CA ARG A 222 13.85 6.94 -9.29
C ARG A 222 13.75 7.00 -7.77
N PHE A 223 14.14 5.96 -7.04
CA PHE A 223 13.79 5.85 -5.63
C PHE A 223 14.98 5.71 -4.69
N ILE A 224 16.06 5.05 -5.11
CA ILE A 224 17.22 4.83 -4.26
C ILE A 224 18.33 5.81 -4.67
N PRO A 225 18.77 6.69 -3.75
CA PRO A 225 19.88 7.59 -4.02
C PRO A 225 21.17 6.81 -4.30
N PRO A 226 21.98 7.21 -5.32
CA PRO A 226 23.23 6.53 -5.68
C PRO A 226 24.26 6.46 -4.53
N GLU A 227 24.18 7.38 -3.58
CA GLU A 227 25.03 7.45 -2.41
C GLU A 227 24.69 6.42 -1.32
N GLU A 228 23.52 5.78 -1.35
CA GLU A 228 23.16 4.75 -0.37
C GLU A 228 23.78 3.40 -0.75
N GLN A 229 25.03 3.21 -0.32
CA GLN A 229 25.85 2.05 -0.67
C GLN A 229 25.47 0.76 0.10
N ARG A 230 24.63 0.84 1.11
CA ARG A 230 24.18 -0.33 1.89
C ARG A 230 22.95 -0.99 1.26
N ILE A 231 22.41 -0.43 0.18
CA ILE A 231 21.35 -1.02 -0.61
C ILE A 231 21.93 -1.52 -1.93
N ALA A 232 21.86 -2.83 -2.14
CA ALA A 232 22.22 -3.48 -3.38
C ALA A 232 20.96 -3.90 -4.16
N PHE A 233 21.15 -4.36 -5.39
CA PHE A 233 20.08 -4.79 -6.27
C PHE A 233 20.39 -6.15 -6.87
N HIS A 234 19.36 -6.98 -6.98
CA HIS A 234 19.41 -8.27 -7.64
C HIS A 234 18.20 -8.42 -8.56
N GLU A 235 18.44 -8.61 -9.83
CA GLU A 235 17.40 -8.80 -10.82
C GLU A 235 17.03 -10.29 -10.93
N GLY A 236 15.74 -10.62 -10.82
CA GLY A 236 15.30 -12.00 -10.94
C GLY A 236 13.81 -12.19 -10.69
N ASP A 237 13.32 -13.34 -11.06
CA ASP A 237 11.98 -13.83 -10.75
C ASP A 237 12.10 -14.92 -9.66
N PHE A 238 11.68 -14.62 -8.45
CA PHE A 238 11.86 -15.53 -7.30
C PHE A 238 11.13 -16.88 -7.46
N PHE A 239 10.20 -17.00 -8.40
CA PHE A 239 9.60 -18.29 -8.74
C PHE A 239 10.49 -19.09 -9.69
N LYS A 240 11.17 -18.44 -10.63
CA LYS A 240 11.96 -19.11 -11.68
C LYS A 240 13.43 -19.23 -11.30
N ASP A 241 14.01 -18.15 -10.77
CA ASP A 241 15.44 -18.05 -10.52
C ASP A 241 15.82 -18.53 -9.10
N SER A 242 17.09 -18.82 -8.87
CA SER A 242 17.59 -19.15 -7.54
C SER A 242 17.57 -17.93 -6.63
N ILE A 243 17.24 -18.15 -5.36
CA ILE A 243 17.33 -17.13 -4.33
C ILE A 243 18.72 -17.18 -3.70
N PRO A 244 19.49 -16.08 -3.67
CA PRO A 244 20.80 -16.03 -3.04
C PRO A 244 20.77 -16.24 -1.53
N GLU A 245 21.88 -16.72 -0.97
CA GLU A 245 22.03 -16.96 0.46
C GLU A 245 22.02 -15.65 1.26
N ALA A 246 21.27 -15.61 2.36
CA ALA A 246 21.21 -14.48 3.28
C ALA A 246 20.89 -14.90 4.73
N ASP A 247 21.03 -13.95 5.66
CA ASP A 247 20.69 -14.13 7.07
C ASP A 247 19.19 -13.92 7.30
N LEU A 248 18.57 -12.97 6.59
CA LEU A 248 17.16 -12.66 6.69
C LEU A 248 16.57 -12.36 5.31
N TYR A 249 15.38 -12.88 5.09
CA TYR A 249 14.55 -12.51 3.95
C TYR A 249 13.33 -11.73 4.44
N ILE A 250 13.05 -10.59 3.82
CA ILE A 250 11.82 -9.82 4.05
C ILE A 250 10.89 -10.11 2.87
N LEU A 251 9.67 -10.55 3.17
CA LEU A 251 8.59 -10.68 2.22
C LEU A 251 7.46 -9.76 2.69
N SER A 252 7.39 -8.60 2.08
CA SER A 252 6.53 -7.52 2.51
C SER A 252 5.41 -7.34 1.50
N LYS A 253 4.19 -7.73 1.86
CA LYS A 253 3.03 -7.74 0.96
C LYS A 253 3.29 -8.60 -0.29
N ILE A 254 3.83 -9.79 -0.09
CA ILE A 254 4.17 -10.72 -1.16
C ILE A 254 3.26 -11.95 -1.13
N LEU A 255 3.13 -12.60 0.04
CA LEU A 255 2.37 -13.85 0.10
C LEU A 255 0.89 -13.65 -0.11
N HIS A 256 0.37 -12.48 0.19
CA HIS A 256 -1.03 -12.15 -0.05
C HIS A 256 -1.41 -12.06 -1.54
N ASP A 257 -0.43 -11.93 -2.43
CA ASP A 257 -0.68 -11.88 -3.88
C ASP A 257 -0.89 -13.27 -4.50
N TRP A 258 -0.53 -14.34 -3.79
CA TRP A 258 -0.43 -15.68 -4.32
C TRP A 258 -1.30 -16.69 -3.59
N ASP A 259 -1.68 -17.76 -4.29
CA ASP A 259 -2.33 -18.92 -3.68
C ASP A 259 -1.38 -19.67 -2.72
N ASP A 260 -1.93 -20.63 -1.97
CA ASP A 260 -1.17 -21.35 -0.94
C ASP A 260 -0.06 -22.25 -1.54
N ASP A 261 -0.25 -22.76 -2.75
CA ASP A 261 0.75 -23.62 -3.43
C ASP A 261 1.97 -22.77 -3.84
N LYS A 262 1.77 -21.62 -4.46
CA LYS A 262 2.84 -20.67 -4.81
C LYS A 262 3.54 -20.12 -3.57
N CYS A 263 2.78 -19.78 -2.53
CA CYS A 263 3.35 -19.39 -1.24
C CYS A 263 4.28 -20.47 -0.66
N GLY A 264 3.83 -21.73 -0.68
CA GLY A 264 4.62 -22.87 -0.21
C GLY A 264 5.90 -23.06 -1.02
N GLN A 265 5.83 -22.96 -2.36
CA GLN A 265 6.99 -23.04 -3.24
C GLN A 265 8.02 -21.95 -2.94
N LEU A 266 7.57 -20.70 -2.82
CA LEU A 266 8.44 -19.57 -2.53
C LEU A 266 9.09 -19.72 -1.16
N LEU A 267 8.33 -20.04 -0.12
CA LEU A 267 8.85 -20.22 1.24
C LEU A 267 9.84 -21.38 1.34
N ALA A 268 9.64 -22.48 0.60
CA ALA A 268 10.59 -23.58 0.54
C ALA A 268 11.94 -23.15 -0.08
N LYS A 269 11.92 -22.38 -1.16
CA LYS A 269 13.12 -21.79 -1.77
C LYS A 269 13.85 -20.84 -0.80
N VAL A 270 13.08 -19.99 -0.11
CA VAL A 270 13.62 -19.07 0.91
C VAL A 270 14.26 -19.84 2.06
N HIS A 271 13.60 -20.89 2.57
CA HIS A 271 14.16 -21.74 3.62
C HIS A 271 15.46 -22.42 3.17
N GLN A 272 15.50 -22.93 1.95
CA GLN A 272 16.72 -23.56 1.40
C GLN A 272 17.89 -22.57 1.36
N ALA A 273 17.66 -21.36 0.87
CA ALA A 273 18.66 -20.31 0.72
C ALA A 273 19.06 -19.65 2.05
N CYS A 274 18.19 -19.68 3.06
CA CYS A 274 18.43 -19.06 4.36
C CYS A 274 19.58 -19.77 5.11
N ARG A 275 20.48 -19.00 5.73
CA ARG A 275 21.58 -19.51 6.57
C ARG A 275 21.04 -20.15 7.85
N PRO A 276 21.74 -21.14 8.42
CA PRO A 276 21.47 -21.62 9.76
C PRO A 276 21.47 -20.46 10.78
N GLY A 277 20.43 -20.40 11.62
CA GLY A 277 20.23 -19.27 12.55
C GLY A 277 19.62 -18.00 11.93
N GLY A 278 19.40 -18.01 10.63
CA GLY A 278 18.70 -16.97 9.91
C GLY A 278 17.18 -17.07 10.03
N GLY A 279 16.46 -16.33 9.17
CA GLY A 279 14.99 -16.34 9.22
C GLY A 279 14.33 -15.64 8.06
N VAL A 280 13.00 -15.60 8.13
CA VAL A 280 12.11 -14.86 7.22
C VAL A 280 11.18 -13.97 8.03
N LEU A 281 11.09 -12.71 7.61
CA LEU A 281 10.14 -11.73 8.13
C LEU A 281 9.04 -11.54 7.09
N LEU A 282 7.82 -11.95 7.43
CA LEU A 282 6.63 -11.63 6.65
C LEU A 282 6.02 -10.34 7.20
N VAL A 283 5.65 -9.44 6.31
CA VAL A 283 4.93 -8.20 6.64
C VAL A 283 3.63 -8.20 5.87
N GLU A 284 2.52 -8.45 6.56
CA GLU A 284 1.20 -8.67 5.96
C GLU A 284 0.09 -8.05 6.82
N SER A 285 -1.07 -7.84 6.23
CA SER A 285 -2.27 -7.44 6.97
C SER A 285 -2.98 -8.70 7.46
N LEU A 286 -3.16 -8.85 8.79
CA LEU A 286 -3.60 -10.12 9.38
C LEU A 286 -5.08 -10.09 9.75
N LEU A 287 -5.83 -11.07 9.25
CA LEU A 287 -7.19 -11.34 9.72
C LEU A 287 -7.18 -11.82 11.19
N LYS A 288 -8.29 -11.64 11.88
CA LYS A 288 -8.54 -12.35 13.14
C LYS A 288 -8.82 -13.82 12.85
N GLU A 289 -8.51 -14.70 13.81
CA GLU A 289 -8.73 -16.16 13.65
C GLU A 289 -10.22 -16.50 13.46
N ASP A 290 -11.11 -15.76 14.08
CA ASP A 290 -12.57 -15.92 13.95
C ASP A 290 -13.15 -15.24 12.70
N ARG A 291 -12.30 -14.62 11.87
CA ARG A 291 -12.65 -13.87 10.64
C ARG A 291 -13.62 -12.69 10.86
N SER A 292 -13.79 -12.23 12.11
CA SER A 292 -14.64 -11.07 12.44
C SER A 292 -14.03 -9.70 12.10
N GLY A 293 -12.86 -9.66 11.48
CA GLY A 293 -12.16 -8.42 11.14
C GLY A 293 -10.64 -8.58 11.11
N PRO A 294 -9.88 -7.51 11.11
CA PRO A 294 -10.34 -6.11 10.98
C PRO A 294 -10.98 -5.85 9.61
N ILE A 295 -11.88 -4.89 9.53
CA ILE A 295 -12.56 -4.57 8.27
C ILE A 295 -11.56 -4.15 7.18
N GLU A 296 -10.52 -3.42 7.52
CA GLU A 296 -9.48 -2.99 6.60
C GLU A 296 -8.82 -4.20 5.92
N THR A 297 -8.43 -5.22 6.70
CA THR A 297 -7.84 -6.45 6.17
C THR A 297 -8.83 -7.23 5.30
N GLN A 298 -10.11 -7.27 5.70
CA GLN A 298 -11.15 -7.92 4.88
C GLN A 298 -11.33 -7.20 3.54
N LEU A 299 -11.29 -5.86 3.51
CA LEU A 299 -11.32 -5.08 2.27
C LEU A 299 -10.05 -5.29 1.43
N TYR A 300 -8.87 -5.41 2.07
CA TYR A 300 -7.64 -5.76 1.35
C TYR A 300 -7.72 -7.17 0.74
N SER A 301 -8.33 -8.13 1.43
CA SER A 301 -8.56 -9.47 0.87
C SER A 301 -9.48 -9.44 -0.36
N MET A 302 -10.52 -8.61 -0.34
CA MET A 302 -11.35 -8.36 -1.54
C MET A 302 -10.55 -7.66 -2.64
N ASN A 303 -9.62 -6.77 -2.27
CA ASN A 303 -8.74 -6.12 -3.23
C ASN A 303 -7.79 -7.13 -3.90
N MET A 304 -7.29 -8.12 -3.16
CA MET A 304 -6.51 -9.21 -3.75
C MET A 304 -7.33 -9.99 -4.78
N LEU A 305 -8.60 -10.30 -4.50
CA LEU A 305 -9.49 -10.98 -5.45
C LEU A 305 -9.60 -10.23 -6.79
N VAL A 306 -9.71 -8.89 -6.78
CA VAL A 306 -9.88 -8.11 -8.02
C VAL A 306 -8.56 -7.82 -8.74
N GLN A 307 -7.41 -7.98 -8.09
CA GLN A 307 -6.10 -7.62 -8.62
C GLN A 307 -5.10 -8.78 -8.75
N THR A 308 -5.19 -9.81 -7.92
CA THR A 308 -4.17 -10.87 -7.81
C THR A 308 -4.79 -12.27 -7.88
N GLU A 309 -4.06 -13.28 -7.43
CA GLU A 309 -4.53 -14.66 -7.27
C GLU A 309 -4.70 -15.03 -5.78
N GLY A 310 -4.34 -14.13 -4.88
CA GLY A 310 -4.19 -14.42 -3.47
C GLY A 310 -5.31 -13.89 -2.58
N LYS A 311 -4.99 -13.78 -1.31
CA LYS A 311 -5.91 -13.36 -0.24
C LYS A 311 -5.14 -12.93 1.01
N GLU A 312 -5.78 -12.15 1.86
CA GLU A 312 -5.28 -11.96 3.22
C GLU A 312 -5.56 -13.19 4.07
N ARG A 313 -4.69 -13.45 5.04
CA ARG A 313 -4.71 -14.68 5.87
C ARG A 313 -4.68 -14.35 7.35
N THR A 314 -5.06 -15.33 8.17
CA THR A 314 -4.90 -15.28 9.64
C THR A 314 -3.46 -15.60 10.04
N PRO A 315 -3.04 -15.24 11.27
CA PRO A 315 -1.76 -15.69 11.83
C PRO A 315 -1.54 -17.20 11.77
N ALA A 316 -2.56 -17.99 12.04
CA ALA A 316 -2.48 -19.45 12.00
C ALA A 316 -2.25 -19.97 10.57
N GLU A 317 -2.88 -19.37 9.55
CA GLU A 317 -2.68 -19.73 8.15
C GLU A 317 -1.24 -19.43 7.71
N TYR A 318 -0.67 -18.25 8.03
CA TYR A 318 0.73 -17.94 7.73
C TYR A 318 1.71 -18.83 8.50
N SER A 319 1.43 -19.10 9.79
CA SER A 319 2.27 -20.01 10.59
C SER A 319 2.31 -21.41 9.99
N LYS A 320 1.17 -21.91 9.51
CA LYS A 320 1.10 -23.21 8.82
C LYS A 320 1.95 -23.25 7.56
N LEU A 321 1.92 -22.21 6.73
CA LEU A 321 2.78 -22.11 5.53
C LEU A 321 4.26 -22.10 5.88
N LEU A 322 4.66 -21.32 6.89
CA LEU A 322 6.04 -21.24 7.37
C LEU A 322 6.55 -22.58 7.92
N VAL A 323 5.76 -23.24 8.78
CA VAL A 323 6.13 -24.54 9.35
C VAL A 323 6.22 -25.62 8.27
N ALA A 324 5.30 -25.64 7.31
CA ALA A 324 5.34 -26.55 6.19
C ALA A 324 6.58 -26.38 5.29
N ALA A 325 7.09 -25.14 5.18
CA ALA A 325 8.33 -24.83 4.46
C ALA A 325 9.61 -25.15 5.26
N GLY A 326 9.51 -25.51 6.55
CA GLY A 326 10.62 -25.91 7.41
C GLY A 326 11.04 -24.86 8.45
N PHE A 327 10.44 -23.67 8.45
CA PHE A 327 10.72 -22.66 9.46
C PHE A 327 10.14 -23.06 10.82
N ARG A 328 10.79 -22.63 11.89
CA ARG A 328 10.45 -22.92 13.28
C ARG A 328 10.31 -21.63 14.08
N GLU A 329 9.95 -21.74 15.35
CA GLU A 329 9.84 -20.59 16.27
C GLU A 329 9.06 -19.42 15.65
N VAL A 330 7.96 -19.73 14.98
CA VAL A 330 7.13 -18.72 14.32
C VAL A 330 6.49 -17.82 15.37
N GLN A 331 6.80 -16.53 15.30
CA GLN A 331 6.28 -15.52 16.20
C GLN A 331 5.51 -14.48 15.41
N VAL A 332 4.37 -14.05 15.96
CA VAL A 332 3.50 -13.04 15.36
C VAL A 332 3.46 -11.82 16.26
N LYS A 333 3.65 -10.64 15.70
CA LYS A 333 3.49 -9.37 16.41
C LYS A 333 2.55 -8.43 15.67
N ARG A 334 1.48 -8.06 16.36
CA ARG A 334 0.57 -7.01 15.90
C ARG A 334 1.19 -5.64 16.17
N THR A 335 1.29 -4.81 15.13
CA THR A 335 1.83 -3.44 15.27
C THR A 335 0.77 -2.44 15.73
N GLY A 336 -0.51 -2.78 15.60
CA GLY A 336 -1.61 -1.83 15.79
C GLY A 336 -1.75 -0.80 14.68
N LYS A 337 -1.07 -1.04 13.54
CA LYS A 337 -1.10 -0.24 12.32
C LYS A 337 -1.68 -1.07 11.16
N LEU A 338 -1.43 -0.64 9.92
CA LEU A 338 -1.95 -1.28 8.70
C LEU A 338 -1.41 -2.70 8.48
N TYR A 339 -0.17 -2.94 8.87
CA TYR A 339 0.52 -4.21 8.65
C TYR A 339 1.14 -4.72 9.93
N ASP A 340 1.19 -6.03 10.04
CA ASP A 340 1.74 -6.78 11.16
C ASP A 340 2.99 -7.56 10.71
N ALA A 341 3.76 -8.07 11.66
CA ALA A 341 5.01 -8.78 11.39
C ALA A 341 4.96 -10.22 11.90
N ILE A 342 5.48 -11.16 11.09
CA ILE A 342 5.63 -12.55 11.44
C ILE A 342 7.08 -12.95 11.18
N LEU A 343 7.78 -13.45 12.19
CA LEU A 343 9.15 -13.93 12.08
C LEU A 343 9.20 -15.45 12.23
N GLY A 344 9.72 -16.13 11.22
CA GLY A 344 10.06 -17.55 11.27
C GLY A 344 11.57 -17.74 11.27
N ARG A 345 12.09 -18.66 12.08
CA ARG A 345 13.53 -19.00 12.17
C ARG A 345 13.85 -20.28 11.40
N LYS A 346 15.05 -20.36 10.83
CA LYS A 346 15.56 -21.61 10.22
C LYS A 346 16.21 -22.48 11.26
#